data_a560a0d73e2fdb945a85c68537557d28
#
_entry.id   a560a0d73e2fdb945a85c68537557d28
#
_cell.length_a   1.000
_cell.length_b   1.000
_cell.length_c   1.000
_cell.angle_alpha   90.00
_cell.angle_beta   90.00
_cell.angle_gamma   90.00
#
_symmetry.space_group_name_H-M   'P 1'
#
loop_
_entity.id
_entity.type
_entity.pdbx_description
1 polymer ?
#
loop_
_entity_poly.entity_id
_entity_poly.type
_entity_poly.pdbx_seq_one_letter_code
_entity_poly.pdbx_strand_id
1 'polypeptide(L)'
;MYEPVREGEPVRFSLASPEPLPAGLLVHTRHVFGSACGEVAERSPAVPGLQTLSLFGVAGSDASALERLRDELRGPALALGVDCALTRGKMAERGPRLIVSDVDSTFIRGEAIDMLADAAGSGPRVAAITEAAMNGELDFAEALAERVATLEGLSVDRVESIADSIEPVPGADTLVATAHARGCAVGLVSGGFIEVIGGLARRLGVDCVLANRLETSGGALTGRTEGEIVTRERKAEALRRWSEGGRLPGADLPGGSDSPEGSNLPKDPDSPLEARGREGADARSRGFPSPRERIDLSETVAAGDGANDLSMMEIAGLSVAVCAKPAVLAAADAAVTRPRLDILAAILGWDAV
;
A
#
# COMPACT_ATOMS: atom_id res chain seq x y z
N MET A 1 -31.19 36.81 -8.64
CA MET A 1 -29.87 37.05 -9.15
C MET A 1 -29.09 35.77 -8.83
N TYR A 2 -28.93 34.89 -9.78
CA TYR A 2 -28.15 33.63 -9.60
C TYR A 2 -26.68 34.05 -9.46
N GLU A 3 -26.06 33.81 -8.30
CA GLU A 3 -24.61 33.85 -8.21
C GLU A 3 -24.03 32.74 -9.11
N PRO A 4 -22.98 33.03 -9.89
CA PRO A 4 -22.36 32.02 -10.74
C PRO A 4 -21.79 30.90 -9.84
N VAL A 5 -22.04 29.66 -10.23
CA VAL A 5 -21.37 28.46 -9.68
C VAL A 5 -19.88 28.77 -9.71
N ARG A 6 -19.23 28.78 -8.55
CA ARG A 6 -17.78 28.97 -8.46
C ARG A 6 -17.12 27.90 -9.30
N GLU A 7 -16.34 28.31 -10.30
CA GLU A 7 -15.40 27.41 -10.97
C GLU A 7 -14.44 26.87 -9.90
N GLY A 8 -14.51 25.59 -9.61
CA GLY A 8 -13.69 24.95 -8.60
C GLY A 8 -13.61 23.45 -8.85
N GLU A 9 -12.74 22.77 -8.12
CA GLU A 9 -12.64 21.32 -8.19
C GLU A 9 -13.32 20.65 -6.98
N PRO A 10 -13.89 19.45 -7.16
CA PRO A 10 -14.43 18.66 -6.06
C PRO A 10 -13.33 18.37 -5.04
N VAL A 11 -13.67 18.50 -3.77
CA VAL A 11 -12.80 18.13 -2.65
C VAL A 11 -13.56 17.30 -1.64
N ARG A 12 -12.88 16.36 -0.99
CA ARG A 12 -13.42 15.55 0.08
C ARG A 12 -12.41 15.50 1.21
N PHE A 13 -12.86 15.78 2.43
CA PHE A 13 -12.10 15.54 3.64
C PHE A 13 -12.76 14.45 4.46
N SER A 14 -12.00 13.42 4.80
CA SER A 14 -12.50 12.27 5.56
C SER A 14 -11.72 12.09 6.85
N LEU A 15 -12.45 11.72 7.92
CA LEU A 15 -11.94 11.34 9.23
C LEU A 15 -12.27 9.88 9.50
N ALA A 16 -11.38 9.15 10.15
CA ALA A 16 -11.62 7.80 10.64
C ALA A 16 -10.92 7.55 11.97
N SER A 17 -11.58 6.85 12.89
CA SER A 17 -11.02 6.44 14.18
C SER A 17 -11.75 5.20 14.70
N PRO A 18 -11.08 4.26 15.38
CA PRO A 18 -11.76 3.22 16.14
C PRO A 18 -12.49 3.77 17.40
N GLU A 19 -12.07 4.95 17.86
CA GLU A 19 -12.66 5.65 18.98
C GLU A 19 -13.71 6.67 18.50
N PRO A 20 -14.63 7.12 19.38
CA PRO A 20 -15.57 8.18 19.03
C PRO A 20 -14.86 9.45 18.56
N LEU A 21 -15.33 10.02 17.45
CA LEU A 21 -14.77 11.27 16.93
C LEU A 21 -15.04 12.42 17.91
N PRO A 22 -14.00 13.16 18.39
CA PRO A 22 -14.18 14.23 19.37
C PRO A 22 -15.09 15.34 18.86
N ALA A 23 -16.07 15.73 19.66
CA ALA A 23 -17.06 16.75 19.26
C ALA A 23 -16.41 18.08 18.85
N GLY A 24 -15.36 18.51 19.56
CA GLY A 24 -14.60 19.71 19.21
C GLY A 24 -13.92 19.62 17.85
N LEU A 25 -13.37 18.44 17.50
CA LEU A 25 -12.80 18.19 16.18
C LEU A 25 -13.87 18.27 15.08
N LEU A 26 -15.03 17.66 15.30
CA LEU A 26 -16.14 17.70 14.34
C LEU A 26 -16.62 19.14 14.06
N VAL A 27 -16.75 19.96 15.12
CA VAL A 27 -17.13 21.39 14.97
C VAL A 27 -16.06 22.15 14.20
N HIS A 28 -14.79 22.00 14.58
CA HIS A 28 -13.67 22.63 13.88
C HIS A 28 -13.62 22.22 12.40
N THR A 29 -13.66 20.93 12.12
CA THR A 29 -13.61 20.39 10.75
C THR A 29 -14.72 20.93 9.87
N ARG A 30 -15.98 20.92 10.35
CA ARG A 30 -17.11 21.47 9.61
C ARG A 30 -16.96 22.95 9.34
N HIS A 31 -16.50 23.72 10.33
CA HIS A 31 -16.29 25.15 10.20
C HIS A 31 -15.21 25.48 9.15
N VAL A 32 -14.02 24.88 9.29
CA VAL A 32 -12.88 25.15 8.40
C VAL A 32 -13.20 24.70 6.97
N PHE A 33 -13.69 23.45 6.82
CA PHE A 33 -14.02 22.91 5.50
C PHE A 33 -15.18 23.71 4.83
N GLY A 34 -16.24 24.05 5.58
CA GLY A 34 -17.35 24.84 5.07
C GLY A 34 -16.93 26.28 4.68
N SER A 35 -16.02 26.89 5.41
CA SER A 35 -15.49 28.23 5.07
C SER A 35 -14.69 28.21 3.75
N ALA A 36 -13.98 27.12 3.47
CA ALA A 36 -13.18 26.96 2.25
C ALA A 36 -14.00 26.50 1.03
N CYS A 37 -15.01 25.63 1.24
CA CYS A 37 -15.70 24.93 0.16
C CYS A 37 -17.15 25.40 -0.09
N GLY A 38 -17.71 26.24 0.78
CA GLY A 38 -19.08 26.75 0.65
C GLY A 38 -20.11 25.69 1.05
N GLU A 39 -20.95 25.24 0.12
CA GLU A 39 -21.94 24.20 0.39
C GLU A 39 -21.27 22.86 0.66
N VAL A 40 -21.62 22.21 1.76
CA VAL A 40 -20.99 20.97 2.23
C VAL A 40 -22.05 19.87 2.38
N ALA A 41 -21.81 18.74 1.73
CA ALA A 41 -22.50 17.49 1.98
C ALA A 41 -21.72 16.62 2.96
N GLU A 42 -22.43 15.88 3.83
CA GLU A 42 -21.83 14.97 4.80
C GLU A 42 -22.24 13.53 4.55
N ARG A 43 -21.32 12.61 4.83
CA ARG A 43 -21.55 11.18 4.84
C ARG A 43 -20.70 10.51 5.92
N SER A 44 -21.16 9.42 6.49
CA SER A 44 -20.37 8.56 7.36
C SER A 44 -20.18 7.20 6.67
N PRO A 45 -19.03 6.96 6.02
CA PRO A 45 -18.73 5.66 5.42
C PRO A 45 -18.86 4.52 6.43
N ALA A 46 -19.49 3.42 6.03
CA ALA A 46 -19.68 2.26 6.88
C ALA A 46 -18.47 1.34 6.83
N VAL A 47 -17.60 1.43 7.84
CA VAL A 47 -16.44 0.53 8.02
C VAL A 47 -16.55 -0.09 9.42
N PRO A 48 -16.60 -1.44 9.54
CA PRO A 48 -16.81 -2.09 10.82
C PRO A 48 -15.77 -1.69 11.87
N GLY A 49 -16.26 -1.27 13.05
CA GLY A 49 -15.40 -0.87 14.17
C GLY A 49 -14.67 0.46 13.97
N LEU A 50 -15.08 1.29 13.02
CA LEU A 50 -14.62 2.66 12.86
C LEU A 50 -15.75 3.67 12.98
N GLN A 51 -15.43 4.82 13.57
CA GLN A 51 -16.22 6.05 13.52
C GLN A 51 -15.68 6.89 12.38
N THR A 52 -16.52 7.32 11.46
CA THR A 52 -16.12 7.98 10.22
C THR A 52 -16.95 9.23 9.97
N LEU A 53 -16.35 10.19 9.27
CA LEU A 53 -17.02 11.36 8.71
C LEU A 53 -16.34 11.71 7.38
N SER A 54 -17.12 11.94 6.34
CA SER A 54 -16.63 12.52 5.08
C SER A 54 -17.43 13.76 4.75
N LEU A 55 -16.74 14.87 4.50
CA LEU A 55 -17.30 16.13 4.03
C LEU A 55 -16.97 16.28 2.54
N PHE A 56 -17.92 16.68 1.75
CA PHE A 56 -17.79 16.90 0.32
C PHE A 56 -18.12 18.35 -0.01
N GLY A 57 -17.34 18.98 -0.86
CA GLY A 57 -17.56 20.35 -1.30
C GLY A 57 -16.81 20.66 -2.59
N VAL A 58 -16.82 21.93 -2.98
CA VAL A 58 -16.07 22.44 -4.13
C VAL A 58 -15.17 23.56 -3.64
N ALA A 59 -13.86 23.43 -3.85
CA ALA A 59 -12.88 24.45 -3.50
C ALA A 59 -12.28 25.09 -4.77
N GLY A 60 -11.70 26.27 -4.63
CA GLY A 60 -10.91 26.85 -5.71
C GLY A 60 -9.71 25.96 -6.06
N SER A 61 -9.27 25.99 -7.30
CA SER A 61 -8.18 25.16 -7.83
C SER A 61 -6.76 25.65 -7.45
N ASP A 62 -6.63 26.64 -6.56
CA ASP A 62 -5.34 27.09 -6.05
C ASP A 62 -4.70 26.00 -5.17
N ALA A 63 -3.62 25.40 -5.65
CA ALA A 63 -2.91 24.33 -4.95
C ALA A 63 -2.44 24.75 -3.55
N SER A 64 -1.92 25.98 -3.42
CA SER A 64 -1.46 26.49 -2.12
C SER A 64 -2.60 26.69 -1.11
N ALA A 65 -3.81 27.04 -1.59
CA ALA A 65 -4.99 27.14 -0.73
C ALA A 65 -5.45 25.75 -0.26
N LEU A 66 -5.38 24.76 -1.14
CA LEU A 66 -5.73 23.36 -0.79
C LEU A 66 -4.70 22.76 0.18
N GLU A 67 -3.42 23.04 0.03
CA GLU A 67 -2.39 22.62 0.99
C GLU A 67 -2.64 23.22 2.38
N ARG A 68 -2.91 24.53 2.45
CA ARG A 68 -3.26 25.19 3.73
C ARG A 68 -4.52 24.58 4.35
N LEU A 69 -5.56 24.32 3.55
CA LEU A 69 -6.79 23.66 4.03
C LEU A 69 -6.48 22.26 4.58
N ARG A 70 -5.67 21.47 3.86
CA ARG A 70 -5.23 20.16 4.33
C ARG A 70 -4.53 20.27 5.68
N ASP A 71 -3.56 21.16 5.82
CA ASP A 71 -2.75 21.27 7.03
C ASP A 71 -3.58 21.76 8.23
N GLU A 72 -4.51 22.69 8.01
CA GLU A 72 -5.43 23.22 9.03
C GLU A 72 -6.41 22.16 9.53
N LEU A 73 -6.82 21.22 8.69
CA LEU A 73 -7.70 20.10 9.05
C LEU A 73 -6.92 18.91 9.63
N ARG A 74 -5.78 18.57 9.03
CA ARG A 74 -4.98 17.40 9.37
C ARG A 74 -4.30 17.52 10.74
N GLY A 75 -3.70 18.67 11.04
CA GLY A 75 -2.98 18.88 12.30
C GLY A 75 -3.81 18.58 13.54
N PRO A 76 -4.98 19.20 13.74
CA PRO A 76 -5.88 18.90 14.86
C PRO A 76 -6.38 17.44 14.89
N ALA A 77 -6.65 16.84 13.73
CA ALA A 77 -7.09 15.45 13.66
C ALA A 77 -6.01 14.50 14.19
N LEU A 78 -4.78 14.60 13.66
CA LEU A 78 -3.66 13.75 14.08
C LEU A 78 -3.27 13.98 15.55
N ALA A 79 -3.33 15.21 16.05
CA ALA A 79 -3.06 15.52 17.46
C ALA A 79 -4.06 14.83 18.42
N LEU A 80 -5.24 14.47 17.94
CA LEU A 80 -6.28 13.73 18.67
C LEU A 80 -6.31 12.24 18.32
N GLY A 81 -5.33 11.75 17.55
CA GLY A 81 -5.25 10.35 17.14
C GLY A 81 -6.35 9.92 16.16
N VAL A 82 -6.86 10.86 15.38
CA VAL A 82 -7.87 10.63 14.33
C VAL A 82 -7.16 10.66 12.97
N ASP A 83 -7.30 9.59 12.21
CA ASP A 83 -6.74 9.46 10.87
C ASP A 83 -7.58 10.24 9.86
N CYS A 84 -6.94 10.84 8.85
CA CYS A 84 -7.64 11.69 7.90
C CYS A 84 -6.95 11.78 6.54
N ALA A 85 -7.74 12.17 5.52
CA ALA A 85 -7.26 12.51 4.19
C ALA A 85 -8.07 13.64 3.57
N LEU A 86 -7.40 14.56 2.86
CA LEU A 86 -8.01 15.48 1.91
C LEU A 86 -7.73 14.98 0.50
N THR A 87 -8.79 14.70 -0.25
CA THR A 87 -8.70 14.30 -1.67
C THR A 87 -9.33 15.37 -2.55
N ARG A 88 -8.93 15.45 -3.82
CA ARG A 88 -9.39 16.45 -4.78
C ARG A 88 -9.68 15.86 -6.16
N GLY A 89 -10.41 16.62 -6.97
CA GLY A 89 -10.74 16.26 -8.35
C GLY A 89 -11.44 14.90 -8.44
N LYS A 90 -11.06 14.12 -9.42
CA LYS A 90 -11.64 12.79 -9.66
C LYS A 90 -11.46 11.83 -8.47
N MET A 91 -10.37 11.96 -7.71
CA MET A 91 -10.16 11.16 -6.51
C MET A 91 -11.18 11.50 -5.41
N ALA A 92 -11.59 12.77 -5.27
CA ALA A 92 -12.65 13.17 -4.35
C ALA A 92 -14.01 12.62 -4.78
N GLU A 93 -14.31 12.61 -6.08
CA GLU A 93 -15.59 12.18 -6.63
C GLU A 93 -15.78 10.66 -6.56
N ARG A 94 -14.80 9.89 -7.04
CA ARG A 94 -14.95 8.44 -7.26
C ARG A 94 -13.91 7.58 -6.54
N GLY A 95 -12.92 8.19 -5.91
CA GLY A 95 -11.79 7.49 -5.29
C GLY A 95 -10.65 7.21 -6.25
N PRO A 96 -9.56 6.61 -5.76
CA PRO A 96 -8.44 6.20 -6.59
C PRO A 96 -8.80 5.03 -7.51
N ARG A 97 -8.00 4.86 -8.56
CA ARG A 97 -8.07 3.73 -9.49
C ARG A 97 -6.91 2.74 -9.32
N LEU A 98 -5.87 3.14 -8.60
CA LEU A 98 -4.73 2.32 -8.27
C LEU A 98 -4.23 2.69 -6.88
N ILE A 99 -4.07 1.69 -6.01
CA ILE A 99 -3.38 1.79 -4.73
C ILE A 99 -2.09 0.98 -4.86
N VAL A 100 -0.93 1.59 -4.59
CA VAL A 100 0.35 0.90 -4.47
C VAL A 100 0.82 1.01 -3.03
N SER A 101 1.03 -0.12 -2.38
CA SER A 101 1.47 -0.18 -0.99
C SER A 101 2.84 -0.81 -0.88
N ASP A 102 3.66 -0.27 0.02
CA ASP A 102 4.76 -1.02 0.60
C ASP A 102 4.22 -2.24 1.36
N VAL A 103 5.11 -3.18 1.68
CA VAL A 103 4.72 -4.45 2.30
C VAL A 103 5.22 -4.56 3.73
N ASP A 104 6.53 -4.52 3.92
CA ASP A 104 7.14 -4.72 5.23
C ASP A 104 6.74 -3.58 6.18
N SER A 105 6.29 -3.93 7.38
CA SER A 105 5.76 -2.98 8.39
C SER A 105 4.55 -2.14 7.94
N THR A 106 4.07 -2.29 6.70
CA THR A 106 2.92 -1.57 6.14
C THR A 106 1.74 -2.50 5.84
N PHE A 107 1.93 -3.53 5.00
CA PHE A 107 0.88 -4.48 4.59
C PHE A 107 0.92 -5.79 5.39
N ILE A 108 2.12 -6.16 5.87
CA ILE A 108 2.36 -7.25 6.81
C ILE A 108 2.93 -6.74 8.12
N ARG A 109 2.84 -7.55 9.17
CA ARG A 109 3.45 -7.24 10.46
C ARG A 109 4.92 -7.63 10.44
N GLY A 110 5.82 -6.65 10.64
CA GLY A 110 7.27 -6.85 10.69
C GLY A 110 7.94 -6.92 9.33
N GLU A 111 9.17 -7.37 9.33
CA GLU A 111 10.08 -7.36 8.18
C GLU A 111 10.34 -8.79 7.71
N ALA A 112 10.17 -9.06 6.41
CA ALA A 112 10.40 -10.38 5.83
C ALA A 112 11.84 -10.89 6.06
N ILE A 113 12.82 -10.00 5.97
CA ILE A 113 14.24 -10.34 6.16
C ILE A 113 14.52 -10.79 7.62
N ASP A 114 13.88 -10.16 8.61
CA ASP A 114 14.08 -10.50 10.01
C ASP A 114 13.48 -11.89 10.32
N MET A 115 12.32 -12.21 9.77
CA MET A 115 11.68 -13.53 9.91
C MET A 115 12.56 -14.64 9.32
N LEU A 116 13.17 -14.40 8.17
CA LEU A 116 14.11 -15.33 7.53
C LEU A 116 15.41 -15.46 8.36
N ALA A 117 15.94 -14.35 8.87
CA ALA A 117 17.14 -14.31 9.68
C ALA A 117 16.99 -15.07 11.01
N ASP A 118 15.83 -14.93 11.66
CA ASP A 118 15.51 -15.69 12.89
C ASP A 118 15.49 -17.19 12.60
N ALA A 119 14.90 -17.59 11.48
CA ALA A 119 14.86 -18.99 11.06
C ALA A 119 16.26 -19.55 10.67
N ALA A 120 17.14 -18.70 10.14
CA ALA A 120 18.52 -19.02 9.83
C ALA A 120 19.45 -18.96 11.06
N GLY A 121 18.95 -18.46 12.21
CA GLY A 121 19.77 -18.22 13.41
C GLY A 121 20.73 -17.04 13.27
N SER A 122 20.51 -16.14 12.31
CA SER A 122 21.36 -15.00 11.98
C SER A 122 20.76 -13.64 12.43
N GLY A 123 19.64 -13.62 13.15
CA GLY A 123 18.93 -12.41 13.60
C GLY A 123 19.84 -11.32 14.19
N PRO A 124 20.72 -11.62 15.17
CA PRO A 124 21.62 -10.60 15.74
C PRO A 124 22.56 -9.98 14.71
N ARG A 125 23.00 -10.75 13.69
CA ARG A 125 23.86 -10.25 12.63
C ARG A 125 23.11 -9.34 11.67
N VAL A 126 21.89 -9.70 11.30
CA VAL A 126 21.01 -8.86 10.46
C VAL A 126 20.68 -7.55 11.17
N ALA A 127 20.39 -7.59 12.47
CA ALA A 127 20.15 -6.38 13.27
C ALA A 127 21.36 -5.42 13.26
N ALA A 128 22.59 -5.95 13.41
CA ALA A 128 23.82 -5.14 13.36
C ALA A 128 24.04 -4.50 11.98
N ILE A 129 23.80 -5.23 10.88
CA ILE A 129 23.89 -4.69 9.51
C ILE A 129 22.84 -3.60 9.29
N THR A 130 21.62 -3.79 9.80
CA THR A 130 20.54 -2.80 9.71
C THR A 130 20.91 -1.51 10.47
N GLU A 131 21.51 -1.64 11.65
CA GLU A 131 22.00 -0.49 12.42
C GLU A 131 23.10 0.27 11.68
N ALA A 132 24.08 -0.43 11.09
CA ALA A 132 25.15 0.18 10.27
C ALA A 132 24.57 0.94 9.07
N ALA A 133 23.58 0.35 8.36
CA ALA A 133 22.90 1.03 7.27
C ALA A 133 22.13 2.29 7.74
N MET A 134 21.46 2.22 8.88
CA MET A 134 20.77 3.37 9.46
C MET A 134 21.71 4.50 9.87
N ASN A 135 22.94 4.17 10.25
CA ASN A 135 24.01 5.12 10.55
C ASN A 135 24.68 5.69 9.28
N GLY A 136 24.34 5.21 8.11
CA GLY A 136 24.92 5.63 6.83
C GLY A 136 26.27 5.03 6.50
N GLU A 137 26.65 3.93 7.16
CA GLU A 137 27.91 3.20 6.93
C GLU A 137 27.82 2.28 5.71
N LEU A 138 26.60 1.86 5.34
CA LEU A 138 26.27 1.02 4.19
C LEU A 138 25.18 1.68 3.36
N ASP A 139 25.27 1.54 2.04
CA ASP A 139 24.13 1.87 1.19
C ASP A 139 23.04 0.78 1.22
N PHE A 140 21.90 1.06 0.59
CA PHE A 140 20.74 0.13 0.63
C PHE A 140 21.08 -1.22 -0.03
N ALA A 141 21.79 -1.21 -1.17
CA ALA A 141 22.11 -2.43 -1.90
C ALA A 141 23.18 -3.27 -1.17
N GLU A 142 24.20 -2.61 -0.61
CA GLU A 142 25.21 -3.24 0.23
C GLU A 142 24.58 -3.89 1.46
N ALA A 143 23.75 -3.15 2.20
CA ALA A 143 23.07 -3.66 3.38
C ALA A 143 22.13 -4.83 3.06
N LEU A 144 21.41 -4.78 1.92
CA LEU A 144 20.57 -5.89 1.48
C LEU A 144 21.42 -7.12 1.17
N ALA A 145 22.50 -6.96 0.39
CA ALA A 145 23.38 -8.06 0.02
C ALA A 145 24.01 -8.73 1.27
N GLU A 146 24.49 -7.94 2.23
CA GLU A 146 25.06 -8.47 3.47
C GLU A 146 24.04 -9.22 4.32
N ARG A 147 22.81 -8.70 4.43
CA ARG A 147 21.73 -9.35 5.15
C ARG A 147 21.32 -10.67 4.48
N VAL A 148 21.16 -10.68 3.14
CA VAL A 148 20.81 -11.89 2.38
C VAL A 148 21.92 -12.93 2.45
N ALA A 149 23.19 -12.53 2.45
CA ALA A 149 24.32 -13.47 2.63
C ALA A 149 24.24 -14.24 3.96
N THR A 150 23.62 -13.68 4.99
CA THR A 150 23.42 -14.40 6.28
C THR A 150 22.39 -15.52 6.20
N LEU A 151 21.61 -15.59 5.13
CA LEU A 151 20.56 -16.60 4.92
C LEU A 151 21.08 -17.82 4.12
N GLU A 152 22.35 -17.85 3.72
CA GLU A 152 22.94 -18.97 2.98
C GLU A 152 22.69 -20.30 3.69
N GLY A 153 22.21 -21.29 2.92
CA GLY A 153 21.91 -22.64 3.43
C GLY A 153 20.52 -22.80 4.07
N LEU A 154 19.73 -21.73 4.22
CA LEU A 154 18.34 -21.86 4.66
C LEU A 154 17.54 -22.63 3.60
N SER A 155 16.86 -23.73 3.98
CA SER A 155 16.11 -24.54 3.03
C SER A 155 14.88 -23.80 2.47
N VAL A 156 14.54 -24.08 1.21
CA VAL A 156 13.34 -23.56 0.55
C VAL A 156 12.08 -23.93 1.34
N ASP A 157 11.95 -25.16 1.84
CA ASP A 157 10.81 -25.59 2.67
C ASP A 157 10.64 -24.71 3.92
N ARG A 158 11.76 -24.25 4.49
CA ARG A 158 11.70 -23.35 5.65
C ARG A 158 11.22 -21.95 5.25
N VAL A 159 11.66 -21.44 4.10
CA VAL A 159 11.18 -20.17 3.53
C VAL A 159 9.67 -20.25 3.26
N GLU A 160 9.18 -21.34 2.65
CA GLU A 160 7.77 -21.57 2.40
C GLU A 160 6.97 -21.64 3.71
N SER A 161 7.47 -22.33 4.73
CA SER A 161 6.84 -22.38 6.05
C SER A 161 6.70 -20.98 6.69
N ILE A 162 7.67 -20.12 6.50
CA ILE A 162 7.62 -18.71 6.96
C ILE A 162 6.58 -17.94 6.15
N ALA A 163 6.59 -18.06 4.83
CA ALA A 163 5.63 -17.42 3.94
C ALA A 163 4.17 -17.78 4.28
N ASP A 164 3.92 -19.03 4.66
CA ASP A 164 2.60 -19.49 5.09
C ASP A 164 2.18 -18.93 6.45
N SER A 165 3.14 -18.59 7.31
CA SER A 165 2.89 -18.01 8.65
C SER A 165 2.69 -16.49 8.64
N ILE A 166 2.93 -15.82 7.50
CA ILE A 166 2.80 -14.36 7.43
C ILE A 166 1.34 -13.93 7.57
N GLU A 167 1.13 -13.08 8.55
CA GLU A 167 -0.16 -12.44 8.78
C GLU A 167 -0.19 -11.03 8.18
N PRO A 168 -1.24 -10.70 7.40
CA PRO A 168 -1.45 -9.34 6.96
C PRO A 168 -1.79 -8.42 8.14
N VAL A 169 -1.55 -7.14 7.98
CA VAL A 169 -2.09 -6.12 8.90
C VAL A 169 -3.62 -6.19 8.86
N PRO A 170 -4.31 -6.08 10.03
CA PRO A 170 -5.76 -6.12 10.09
C PRO A 170 -6.43 -5.17 9.09
N GLY A 171 -7.47 -5.65 8.40
CA GLY A 171 -8.19 -4.89 7.39
C GLY A 171 -7.53 -4.84 6.01
N ALA A 172 -6.42 -5.55 5.78
CA ALA A 172 -5.81 -5.66 4.45
C ALA A 172 -6.74 -6.36 3.45
N ASP A 173 -7.41 -7.42 3.87
CA ASP A 173 -8.44 -8.12 3.11
C ASP A 173 -9.64 -7.21 2.78
N THR A 174 -10.12 -6.48 3.77
CA THR A 174 -11.19 -5.49 3.61
C THR A 174 -10.79 -4.37 2.65
N LEU A 175 -9.55 -3.85 2.74
CA LEU A 175 -9.05 -2.84 1.81
C LEU A 175 -9.03 -3.36 0.38
N VAL A 176 -8.46 -4.54 0.13
CA VAL A 176 -8.37 -5.13 -1.22
C VAL A 176 -9.76 -5.41 -1.78
N ALA A 177 -10.64 -6.06 -1.01
CA ALA A 177 -12.01 -6.35 -1.45
C ALA A 177 -12.78 -5.07 -1.79
N THR A 178 -12.67 -4.04 -0.92
CA THR A 178 -13.34 -2.74 -1.12
C THR A 178 -12.79 -2.01 -2.34
N ALA A 179 -11.46 -2.02 -2.55
CA ALA A 179 -10.84 -1.43 -3.73
C ALA A 179 -11.36 -2.09 -5.02
N HIS A 180 -11.38 -3.42 -5.07
CA HIS A 180 -11.88 -4.17 -6.23
C HIS A 180 -13.35 -3.92 -6.51
N ALA A 181 -14.20 -3.87 -5.48
CA ALA A 181 -15.63 -3.55 -5.63
C ALA A 181 -15.86 -2.17 -6.25
N ARG A 182 -14.86 -1.28 -6.18
CA ARG A 182 -14.87 0.08 -6.75
C ARG A 182 -14.07 0.23 -8.04
N GLY A 183 -13.57 -0.88 -8.59
CA GLY A 183 -12.75 -0.87 -9.81
C GLY A 183 -11.37 -0.25 -9.61
N CYS A 184 -10.85 -0.27 -8.38
CA CYS A 184 -9.52 0.18 -8.04
C CYS A 184 -8.59 -1.03 -7.93
N ALA A 185 -7.48 -1.02 -8.66
CA ALA A 185 -6.45 -2.04 -8.57
C ALA A 185 -5.57 -1.83 -7.33
N VAL A 186 -5.01 -2.94 -6.82
CA VAL A 186 -4.07 -2.92 -5.68
C VAL A 186 -2.77 -3.58 -6.08
N GLY A 187 -1.66 -2.85 -5.95
CA GLY A 187 -0.31 -3.34 -6.16
C GLY A 187 0.52 -3.32 -4.87
N LEU A 188 1.40 -4.29 -4.71
CA LEU A 188 2.38 -4.35 -3.63
C LEU A 188 3.79 -4.18 -4.18
N VAL A 189 4.58 -3.31 -3.55
CA VAL A 189 5.98 -3.10 -3.93
C VAL A 189 6.87 -3.15 -2.69
N SER A 190 7.85 -4.06 -2.66
CA SER A 190 8.61 -4.36 -1.44
C SER A 190 10.11 -4.47 -1.71
N GLY A 191 10.91 -3.99 -0.76
CA GLY A 191 12.31 -4.34 -0.63
C GLY A 191 12.57 -5.73 -0.04
N GLY A 192 11.50 -6.43 0.40
CA GLY A 192 11.53 -7.83 0.82
C GLY A 192 11.51 -8.81 -0.36
N PHE A 193 11.01 -10.04 -0.15
CA PHE A 193 11.20 -11.15 -1.07
C PHE A 193 9.89 -11.77 -1.54
N ILE A 194 9.81 -12.03 -2.85
CA ILE A 194 8.60 -12.58 -3.48
C ILE A 194 8.28 -13.99 -2.95
N GLU A 195 9.29 -14.78 -2.59
CA GLU A 195 9.14 -16.10 -2.00
C GLU A 195 8.37 -16.04 -0.68
N VAL A 196 8.46 -14.91 0.03
CA VAL A 196 7.81 -14.69 1.33
C VAL A 196 6.41 -14.09 1.16
N ILE A 197 6.27 -13.05 0.33
CA ILE A 197 5.03 -12.26 0.24
C ILE A 197 4.08 -12.73 -0.85
N GLY A 198 4.57 -13.47 -1.86
CA GLY A 198 3.78 -13.86 -3.03
C GLY A 198 2.57 -14.74 -2.70
N GLY A 199 2.71 -15.64 -1.72
CA GLY A 199 1.61 -16.47 -1.23
C GLY A 199 0.48 -15.64 -0.62
N LEU A 200 0.82 -14.68 0.23
CA LEU A 200 -0.13 -13.74 0.83
C LEU A 200 -0.81 -12.88 -0.24
N ALA A 201 -0.05 -12.30 -1.16
CA ALA A 201 -0.59 -11.48 -2.23
C ALA A 201 -1.64 -12.23 -3.08
N ARG A 202 -1.35 -13.51 -3.39
CA ARG A 202 -2.32 -14.39 -4.09
C ARG A 202 -3.58 -14.63 -3.26
N ARG A 203 -3.45 -14.96 -1.96
CA ARG A 203 -4.60 -15.20 -1.07
C ARG A 203 -5.52 -13.98 -0.98
N LEU A 204 -4.95 -12.79 -0.90
CA LEU A 204 -5.71 -11.53 -0.81
C LEU A 204 -6.22 -11.04 -2.17
N GLY A 205 -5.76 -11.62 -3.27
CA GLY A 205 -6.16 -11.25 -4.62
C GLY A 205 -5.55 -9.94 -5.11
N VAL A 206 -4.36 -9.56 -4.60
CA VAL A 206 -3.61 -8.39 -5.06
C VAL A 206 -3.31 -8.50 -6.56
N ASP A 207 -3.43 -7.42 -7.32
CA ASP A 207 -3.36 -7.42 -8.78
C ASP A 207 -1.93 -7.50 -9.32
N CYS A 208 -0.96 -6.91 -8.64
CA CYS A 208 0.45 -6.96 -9.03
C CYS A 208 1.38 -6.86 -7.82
N VAL A 209 2.55 -7.49 -7.94
CA VAL A 209 3.58 -7.50 -6.90
C VAL A 209 4.93 -7.26 -7.55
N LEU A 210 5.75 -6.41 -6.95
CA LEU A 210 7.17 -6.26 -7.26
C LEU A 210 7.96 -6.41 -5.97
N ALA A 211 8.85 -7.40 -5.91
CA ALA A 211 9.72 -7.64 -4.76
C ALA A 211 11.06 -8.21 -5.25
N ASN A 212 12.07 -8.19 -4.39
CA ASN A 212 13.32 -8.89 -4.68
C ASN A 212 13.07 -10.39 -4.76
N ARG A 213 14.00 -11.10 -5.37
CA ARG A 213 13.99 -12.55 -5.49
C ARG A 213 15.23 -13.14 -4.82
N LEU A 214 15.05 -14.23 -4.07
CA LEU A 214 16.15 -14.96 -3.47
C LEU A 214 16.68 -16.01 -4.45
N GLU A 215 18.00 -16.05 -4.65
CA GLU A 215 18.62 -17.09 -5.45
C GLU A 215 18.65 -18.42 -4.69
N THR A 216 18.25 -19.50 -5.37
CA THR A 216 18.20 -20.84 -4.79
C THR A 216 19.07 -21.83 -5.58
N SER A 217 19.69 -22.76 -4.89
CA SER A 217 20.42 -23.89 -5.48
C SER A 217 20.35 -25.10 -4.58
N GLY A 218 20.09 -26.28 -5.16
CA GLY A 218 20.06 -27.53 -4.40
C GLY A 218 19.00 -27.55 -3.28
N GLY A 219 17.90 -26.78 -3.40
CA GLY A 219 16.85 -26.73 -2.40
C GLY A 219 17.13 -25.81 -1.20
N ALA A 220 18.15 -24.98 -1.29
CA ALA A 220 18.50 -23.99 -0.26
C ALA A 220 18.83 -22.63 -0.88
N LEU A 221 18.77 -21.57 -0.05
CA LEU A 221 19.20 -20.22 -0.42
C LEU A 221 20.74 -20.20 -0.62
N THR A 222 21.19 -19.46 -1.64
CA THR A 222 22.63 -19.28 -1.92
C THR A 222 23.23 -18.09 -1.15
N GLY A 223 22.41 -17.33 -0.43
CA GLY A 223 22.84 -16.06 0.18
C GLY A 223 22.92 -14.89 -0.80
N ARG A 224 22.28 -15.00 -1.98
CA ARG A 224 22.26 -13.94 -3.00
C ARG A 224 20.82 -13.66 -3.45
N THR A 225 20.64 -12.49 -4.08
CA THR A 225 19.40 -12.13 -4.77
C THR A 225 19.54 -12.37 -6.27
N GLU A 226 18.41 -12.64 -6.94
CA GLU A 226 18.31 -12.71 -8.40
C GLU A 226 17.69 -11.43 -8.96
N GLY A 227 18.19 -10.98 -10.12
CA GLY A 227 17.62 -9.87 -10.86
C GLY A 227 17.96 -8.50 -10.28
N GLU A 228 17.13 -7.52 -10.64
CA GLU A 228 17.32 -6.12 -10.26
C GLU A 228 16.70 -5.85 -8.88
N ILE A 229 17.46 -5.19 -8.01
CA ILE A 229 17.04 -4.87 -6.65
C ILE A 229 15.93 -3.78 -6.66
N VAL A 230 14.92 -3.97 -5.85
CA VAL A 230 13.83 -3.02 -5.66
C VAL A 230 14.30 -1.88 -4.76
N THR A 231 14.78 -0.81 -5.38
CA THR A 231 15.17 0.44 -4.73
C THR A 231 13.97 1.39 -4.59
N ARG A 232 14.17 2.53 -3.94
CA ARG A 232 13.17 3.61 -3.86
C ARG A 232 12.75 4.13 -5.23
N GLU A 233 13.67 4.23 -6.18
CA GLU A 233 13.40 4.65 -7.56
C GLU A 233 12.58 3.60 -8.30
N ARG A 234 12.87 2.33 -8.05
CA ARG A 234 12.15 1.20 -8.62
C ARG A 234 10.71 1.14 -8.09
N LYS A 235 10.45 1.54 -6.83
CA LYS A 235 9.09 1.69 -6.28
C LYS A 235 8.31 2.77 -7.04
N ALA A 236 8.92 3.92 -7.30
CA ALA A 236 8.29 4.99 -8.10
C ALA A 236 8.05 4.57 -9.56
N GLU A 237 8.97 3.82 -10.15
CA GLU A 237 8.80 3.25 -11.50
C GLU A 237 7.62 2.27 -11.52
N ALA A 238 7.46 1.43 -10.51
CA ALA A 238 6.34 0.51 -10.38
C ALA A 238 5.00 1.25 -10.45
N LEU A 239 4.82 2.29 -9.63
CA LEU A 239 3.62 3.11 -9.65
C LEU A 239 3.34 3.69 -11.05
N ARG A 240 4.34 4.29 -11.72
CA ARG A 240 4.20 4.84 -13.07
C ARG A 240 3.81 3.76 -14.08
N ARG A 241 4.54 2.65 -14.12
CA ARG A 241 4.30 1.58 -15.08
C ARG A 241 2.93 0.94 -14.91
N TRP A 242 2.54 0.69 -13.67
CA TRP A 242 1.22 0.12 -13.40
C TRP A 242 0.08 1.09 -13.71
N SER A 243 0.26 2.39 -13.46
CA SER A 243 -0.73 3.40 -13.88
C SER A 243 -0.86 3.50 -15.42
N GLU A 244 0.19 3.18 -16.16
CA GLU A 244 0.17 3.11 -17.61
C GLU A 244 -0.38 1.77 -18.17
N GLY A 245 -0.79 0.83 -17.32
CA GLY A 245 -1.22 -0.51 -17.71
C GLY A 245 -0.07 -1.42 -18.13
N GLY A 246 1.18 -1.00 -17.86
CA GLY A 246 2.39 -1.76 -18.16
C GLY A 246 2.77 -2.72 -17.05
N ARG A 247 3.64 -3.69 -17.37
CA ARG A 247 4.30 -4.56 -16.40
C ARG A 247 5.77 -4.16 -16.27
N LEU A 248 6.35 -4.43 -15.09
CA LEU A 248 7.79 -4.35 -14.88
C LEU A 248 8.42 -5.73 -15.04
N PRO A 249 9.66 -5.82 -15.59
CA PRO A 249 10.45 -7.04 -15.47
C PRO A 249 10.59 -7.42 -13.99
N GLY A 250 10.32 -8.69 -13.66
CA GLY A 250 10.36 -9.19 -12.29
C GLY A 250 9.08 -8.92 -11.45
N ALA A 251 8.07 -8.22 -12.01
CA ALA A 251 6.78 -8.12 -11.36
C ALA A 251 5.96 -9.40 -11.60
N ASP A 252 5.65 -10.09 -10.51
CA ASP A 252 4.82 -11.29 -10.54
C ASP A 252 3.34 -10.92 -10.46
N LEU A 253 2.53 -11.57 -11.30
CA LEU A 253 1.09 -11.57 -11.10
C LEU A 253 0.71 -12.74 -10.21
N PRO A 254 -0.11 -12.55 -9.17
CA PRO A 254 -0.68 -13.65 -8.45
C PRO A 254 -1.51 -14.52 -9.41
N GLY A 255 -1.00 -15.68 -9.82
CA GLY A 255 -1.68 -16.63 -10.71
C GLY A 255 -1.19 -16.71 -12.16
N GLY A 256 -0.14 -15.98 -12.56
CA GLY A 256 0.52 -16.13 -13.85
C GLY A 256 1.48 -17.34 -13.85
N SER A 257 1.38 -18.21 -14.85
CA SER A 257 2.23 -19.39 -15.06
C SER A 257 3.55 -19.04 -15.76
N ASP A 258 4.26 -18.02 -15.31
CA ASP A 258 5.62 -17.75 -15.77
C ASP A 258 6.64 -18.26 -14.74
N SER A 259 6.53 -19.55 -14.40
CA SER A 259 7.66 -20.26 -13.81
C SER A 259 8.66 -20.56 -14.95
N PRO A 260 9.97 -20.29 -14.78
CA PRO A 260 10.95 -20.76 -15.75
C PRO A 260 10.78 -22.28 -15.88
N GLU A 261 10.78 -22.76 -17.12
CA GLU A 261 10.77 -24.20 -17.42
C GLU A 261 11.86 -24.92 -16.63
N GLY A 262 11.48 -25.62 -15.57
CA GLY A 262 12.43 -26.36 -14.75
C GLY A 262 11.94 -26.84 -13.39
N SER A 263 10.82 -26.39 -12.85
CA SER A 263 10.29 -26.94 -11.60
C SER A 263 9.50 -28.23 -11.89
N ASN A 264 10.15 -29.39 -11.80
CA ASN A 264 9.51 -30.70 -11.72
C ASN A 264 8.85 -30.89 -10.34
N LEU A 265 7.77 -30.18 -10.06
CA LEU A 265 6.86 -30.53 -8.98
C LEU A 265 5.81 -31.49 -9.55
N PRO A 266 5.54 -32.64 -8.90
CA PRO A 266 4.51 -33.57 -9.34
C PRO A 266 3.15 -32.85 -9.28
N LYS A 267 2.46 -32.79 -10.42
CA LYS A 267 1.07 -32.34 -10.48
C LYS A 267 0.22 -33.43 -9.85
N ASP A 268 -0.33 -33.16 -8.67
CA ASP A 268 -1.35 -34.03 -8.05
C ASP A 268 -2.70 -33.70 -8.70
N PRO A 269 -3.26 -34.60 -9.52
CA PRO A 269 -4.50 -34.34 -10.24
C PRO A 269 -5.75 -34.31 -9.34
N ASP A 270 -5.63 -34.69 -8.06
CA ASP A 270 -6.74 -34.77 -7.11
C ASP A 270 -6.71 -33.70 -6.02
N SER A 271 -5.87 -32.64 -6.18
CA SER A 271 -5.81 -31.55 -5.22
C SER A 271 -7.09 -30.69 -5.23
N PRO A 272 -7.78 -30.53 -4.09
CA PRO A 272 -9.01 -29.73 -3.99
C PRO A 272 -8.81 -28.23 -4.33
N LEU A 273 -7.57 -27.77 -4.43
CA LEU A 273 -7.21 -26.39 -4.76
C LEU A 273 -7.34 -26.08 -6.27
N GLU A 274 -7.19 -27.08 -7.15
CA GLU A 274 -7.36 -26.87 -8.59
C GLU A 274 -8.83 -26.73 -9.03
N ALA A 275 -9.77 -27.31 -8.30
CA ALA A 275 -11.20 -27.20 -8.59
C ALA A 275 -11.76 -25.79 -8.31
N ARG A 276 -11.20 -25.06 -7.34
CA ARG A 276 -11.59 -23.68 -7.03
C ARG A 276 -10.92 -22.62 -7.93
N GLY A 277 -9.83 -22.97 -8.61
CA GLY A 277 -9.07 -22.08 -9.47
C GLY A 277 -9.74 -21.75 -10.81
N ARG A 278 -10.67 -22.60 -11.28
CA ARG A 278 -11.29 -22.42 -12.60
C ARG A 278 -12.50 -21.50 -12.63
N GLU A 279 -13.21 -21.35 -11.52
CA GLU A 279 -14.35 -20.40 -11.42
C GLU A 279 -13.93 -18.99 -11.00
N GLY A 280 -12.74 -18.80 -10.44
CA GLY A 280 -12.22 -17.52 -9.96
C GLY A 280 -11.37 -16.73 -10.96
N ALA A 281 -10.92 -17.34 -12.05
CA ALA A 281 -9.98 -16.70 -12.99
C ALA A 281 -10.61 -15.54 -13.81
N ASP A 282 -11.91 -15.61 -14.06
CA ASP A 282 -12.61 -14.61 -14.89
C ASP A 282 -13.07 -13.38 -14.11
N ALA A 283 -13.14 -13.46 -12.78
CA ALA A 283 -13.48 -12.32 -11.92
C ALA A 283 -12.26 -11.45 -11.53
N ARG A 284 -11.05 -12.02 -11.61
CA ARG A 284 -9.80 -11.42 -11.10
C ARG A 284 -9.11 -10.46 -12.08
N SER A 285 -9.49 -10.47 -13.35
CA SER A 285 -8.92 -9.56 -14.38
C SER A 285 -9.64 -8.21 -14.48
N ARG A 286 -10.64 -7.94 -13.63
CA ARG A 286 -11.51 -6.75 -13.74
C ARG A 286 -10.97 -5.48 -13.09
N GLY A 287 -9.92 -5.55 -12.29
CA GLY A 287 -9.36 -4.40 -11.55
C GLY A 287 -8.18 -3.73 -12.24
N PHE A 288 -7.32 -4.50 -12.93
CA PHE A 288 -6.12 -3.92 -13.53
C PHE A 288 -6.46 -3.21 -14.86
N PRO A 289 -5.99 -1.96 -15.05
CA PRO A 289 -6.24 -1.25 -16.29
C PRO A 289 -5.73 -2.07 -17.47
N SER A 290 -6.56 -2.21 -18.50
CA SER A 290 -6.09 -2.82 -19.75
C SER A 290 -4.92 -1.97 -20.29
N PRO A 291 -4.02 -2.52 -21.12
CA PRO A 291 -2.94 -1.76 -21.76
C PRO A 291 -3.42 -0.52 -22.55
N ARG A 292 -4.74 -0.37 -22.72
CA ARG A 292 -5.39 0.74 -23.40
C ARG A 292 -5.94 1.81 -22.45
N GLU A 293 -5.93 1.57 -21.15
CA GLU A 293 -6.57 2.46 -20.17
C GLU A 293 -5.55 2.96 -19.16
N ARG A 294 -5.00 4.14 -19.47
CA ARG A 294 -4.08 4.83 -18.55
C ARG A 294 -4.84 5.37 -17.34
N ILE A 295 -4.25 5.23 -16.16
CA ILE A 295 -4.66 5.89 -14.93
C ILE A 295 -3.81 7.15 -14.80
N ASP A 296 -4.45 8.29 -14.58
CA ASP A 296 -3.72 9.50 -14.24
C ASP A 296 -3.09 9.34 -12.86
N LEU A 297 -1.86 9.80 -12.66
CA LEU A 297 -1.19 9.73 -11.36
C LEU A 297 -1.98 10.45 -10.26
N SER A 298 -2.75 11.49 -10.59
CA SER A 298 -3.67 12.14 -9.65
C SER A 298 -4.80 11.23 -9.12
N GLU A 299 -5.01 10.07 -9.75
CA GLU A 299 -5.99 9.05 -9.34
C GLU A 299 -5.31 7.82 -8.69
N THR A 300 -4.06 7.97 -8.24
CA THR A 300 -3.29 6.91 -7.58
C THR A 300 -3.05 7.22 -6.10
N VAL A 301 -2.94 6.18 -5.30
CA VAL A 301 -2.51 6.24 -3.89
C VAL A 301 -1.19 5.50 -3.75
N ALA A 302 -0.23 6.08 -3.02
CA ALA A 302 0.96 5.40 -2.57
C ALA A 302 0.98 5.35 -1.03
N ALA A 303 1.10 4.15 -0.46
CA ALA A 303 1.11 3.93 0.98
C ALA A 303 2.43 3.29 1.44
N GLY A 304 3.01 3.78 2.54
CA GLY A 304 4.25 3.24 3.08
C GLY A 304 4.61 3.83 4.44
N ASP A 305 5.63 3.27 5.10
CA ASP A 305 6.08 3.66 6.43
C ASP A 305 7.50 4.28 6.45
N GLY A 306 8.30 4.02 5.41
CA GLY A 306 9.73 4.29 5.36
C GLY A 306 10.17 5.35 4.34
N ALA A 307 11.40 5.84 4.49
CA ALA A 307 11.99 6.81 3.58
C ALA A 307 12.18 6.26 2.14
N ASN A 308 12.25 4.93 2.00
CA ASN A 308 12.28 4.22 0.72
C ASN A 308 10.97 4.34 -0.08
N ASP A 309 9.88 4.80 0.53
CA ASP A 309 8.58 4.97 -0.11
C ASP A 309 8.36 6.39 -0.64
N LEU A 310 9.14 7.36 -0.14
CA LEU A 310 8.95 8.77 -0.47
C LEU A 310 8.93 9.04 -1.98
N SER A 311 9.79 8.38 -2.77
CA SER A 311 9.82 8.61 -4.23
C SER A 311 8.53 8.16 -4.94
N MET A 312 7.86 7.10 -4.49
CA MET A 312 6.55 6.73 -5.04
C MET A 312 5.44 7.64 -4.48
N MET A 313 5.58 8.07 -3.22
CA MET A 313 4.62 8.97 -2.57
C MET A 313 4.61 10.35 -3.22
N GLU A 314 5.77 10.89 -3.62
CA GLU A 314 5.91 12.19 -4.29
C GLU A 314 5.17 12.27 -5.64
N ILE A 315 5.01 11.16 -6.33
CA ILE A 315 4.38 11.14 -7.66
C ILE A 315 2.93 10.68 -7.64
N ALA A 316 2.45 10.15 -6.52
CA ALA A 316 1.07 9.71 -6.36
C ALA A 316 0.12 10.90 -6.19
N GLY A 317 -1.16 10.70 -6.56
CA GLY A 317 -2.21 11.69 -6.32
C GLY A 317 -2.57 11.86 -4.84
N LEU A 318 -2.29 10.83 -4.02
CA LEU A 318 -2.41 10.88 -2.56
C LEU A 318 -1.31 10.00 -1.95
N SER A 319 -0.46 10.61 -1.14
CA SER A 319 0.53 9.91 -0.33
C SER A 319 -0.02 9.61 1.07
N VAL A 320 0.15 8.37 1.54
CA VAL A 320 -0.39 7.89 2.82
C VAL A 320 0.72 7.30 3.68
N ALA A 321 0.99 7.93 4.81
CA ALA A 321 1.92 7.42 5.81
C ALA A 321 1.19 6.38 6.68
N VAL A 322 1.65 5.12 6.69
CA VAL A 322 1.04 4.03 7.45
C VAL A 322 1.95 3.65 8.62
N CYS A 323 1.54 3.92 9.85
CA CYS A 323 2.36 3.70 11.06
C CYS A 323 3.80 4.23 10.91
N ALA A 324 3.96 5.30 10.14
CA ALA A 324 5.21 5.72 9.56
C ALA A 324 6.13 6.48 10.54
N LYS A 325 7.41 6.49 10.20
CA LYS A 325 8.42 7.30 10.87
C LYS A 325 8.08 8.79 10.76
N PRO A 326 8.47 9.63 11.74
CA PRO A 326 8.08 11.06 11.76
C PRO A 326 8.37 11.83 10.47
N ALA A 327 9.49 11.54 9.81
CA ALA A 327 9.86 12.21 8.55
C ALA A 327 8.89 11.85 7.41
N VAL A 328 8.45 10.61 7.31
CA VAL A 328 7.48 10.16 6.30
C VAL A 328 6.09 10.70 6.63
N LEU A 329 5.71 10.66 7.91
CA LEU A 329 4.45 11.25 8.37
C LEU A 329 4.35 12.74 8.04
N ALA A 330 5.46 13.49 8.17
CA ALA A 330 5.50 14.91 7.84
C ALA A 330 5.40 15.19 6.34
N ALA A 331 5.93 14.28 5.50
CA ALA A 331 5.94 14.44 4.05
C ALA A 331 4.63 13.98 3.37
N ALA A 332 3.86 13.09 4.00
CA ALA A 332 2.67 12.53 3.41
C ALA A 332 1.44 13.45 3.48
N ASP A 333 0.52 13.31 2.53
CA ASP A 333 -0.75 14.04 2.50
C ASP A 333 -1.74 13.55 3.56
N ALA A 334 -1.73 12.23 3.80
CA ALA A 334 -2.64 11.54 4.71
C ALA A 334 -1.88 10.61 5.64
N ALA A 335 -2.54 10.16 6.72
CA ALA A 335 -1.95 9.23 7.66
C ALA A 335 -2.95 8.17 8.11
N VAL A 336 -2.42 6.97 8.31
CA VAL A 336 -3.01 5.85 9.03
C VAL A 336 -2.09 5.56 10.19
N THR A 337 -2.45 6.01 11.38
CA THR A 337 -1.55 5.99 12.56
C THR A 337 -1.62 4.70 13.36
N ARG A 338 -2.52 3.79 12.99
CA ARG A 338 -2.71 2.49 13.62
C ARG A 338 -2.51 1.36 12.61
N PRO A 339 -2.06 0.17 13.02
CA PRO A 339 -1.86 -0.96 12.12
C PRO A 339 -3.20 -1.60 11.71
N ARG A 340 -3.99 -0.85 10.93
CA ARG A 340 -5.30 -1.24 10.40
C ARG A 340 -5.48 -0.63 9.01
N LEU A 341 -5.45 -1.43 7.97
CA LEU A 341 -5.53 -0.95 6.57
C LEU A 341 -6.97 -0.63 6.11
N ASP A 342 -7.99 -1.11 6.79
CA ASP A 342 -9.38 -0.68 6.56
C ASP A 342 -9.60 0.82 6.89
N ILE A 343 -8.75 1.42 7.73
CA ILE A 343 -8.74 2.88 7.92
C ILE A 343 -8.45 3.60 6.60
N LEU A 344 -7.57 3.06 5.74
CA LEU A 344 -7.33 3.64 4.42
C LEU A 344 -8.60 3.68 3.58
N ALA A 345 -9.41 2.61 3.56
CA ALA A 345 -10.70 2.62 2.89
C ALA A 345 -11.63 3.72 3.46
N ALA A 346 -11.67 3.86 4.80
CA ALA A 346 -12.49 4.87 5.47
C ALA A 346 -12.09 6.31 5.12
N ILE A 347 -10.79 6.64 5.14
CA ILE A 347 -10.31 8.00 4.78
C ILE A 347 -10.39 8.27 3.28
N LEU A 348 -10.48 7.24 2.44
CA LEU A 348 -10.88 7.35 1.03
C LEU A 348 -12.39 7.54 0.85
N GLY A 349 -13.17 7.62 1.94
CA GLY A 349 -14.62 7.83 1.91
C GLY A 349 -15.39 6.60 1.41
N TRP A 350 -14.84 5.41 1.54
CA TRP A 350 -15.43 4.17 1.08
C TRP A 350 -16.15 3.41 2.18
N ASP A 351 -17.34 2.85 1.86
CA ASP A 351 -17.92 1.80 2.68
C ASP A 351 -17.12 0.52 2.47
N ALA A 352 -16.83 -0.20 3.53
CA ALA A 352 -16.23 -1.52 3.47
C ALA A 352 -17.22 -2.55 2.90
N VAL A 353 -16.69 -3.52 2.16
CA VAL A 353 -17.43 -4.64 1.56
C VAL A 353 -17.14 -5.93 2.31
#